data_65a59f861d156b1cdc838954f0991996
#
_entry.id   65a59f861d156b1cdc838954f0991996
#
_cell.length_a   1.000
_cell.length_b   1.000
_cell.length_c   1.000
_cell.angle_alpha   90.00
_cell.angle_beta   90.00
_cell.angle_gamma   90.00
#
_symmetry.space_group_name_H-M   'P 1'
#
loop_
_entity.id
_entity.type
_entity.pdbx_description
1 polymer ?
#
loop_
_entity_poly.entity_id
_entity_poly.type
_entity_poly.pdbx_seq_one_letter_code
_entity_poly.pdbx_strand_id
1 'polypeptide(L)'
;MLDSGQLTGEVDFPEVDLDKFGWQQFVSLDDTEVEERCWRADIIISTNTPVTAKVINEAYKLRLIVAAGETTEHIDHAAAKARNIEVMNVPGLIGNEPQHTEAICKQVVEQINHWLKNQKT
;
A
#
# COMPACT_ATOMS: atom_id res chain seq x y z
N MET A 1 -3.03 -4.71 -1.65
CA MET A 1 -4.07 -3.74 -1.21
C MET A 1 -4.92 -4.36 -0.12
N LEU A 2 -4.90 -3.80 1.07
CA LEU A 2 -5.55 -4.38 2.24
C LEU A 2 -7.03 -4.01 2.39
N ASP A 3 -7.45 -2.90 1.81
CA ASP A 3 -8.73 -2.28 2.14
C ASP A 3 -9.32 -1.46 0.98
N SER A 4 -9.47 -2.07 -0.18
CA SER A 4 -10.03 -1.37 -1.34
C SER A 4 -11.45 -0.82 -1.07
N GLY A 5 -12.17 -1.41 -0.09
CA GLY A 5 -13.47 -0.92 0.33
C GLY A 5 -13.45 0.46 0.99
N GLN A 6 -12.29 0.97 1.39
CA GLN A 6 -12.14 2.32 1.93
C GLN A 6 -12.11 3.38 0.83
N LEU A 7 -11.96 2.98 -0.41
CA LEU A 7 -12.08 3.87 -1.57
C LEU A 7 -13.51 3.81 -2.08
N THR A 8 -14.08 4.95 -2.41
CA THR A 8 -15.47 5.05 -2.84
C THR A 8 -15.59 4.86 -4.35
N GLY A 9 -16.60 4.10 -4.80
CA GLY A 9 -16.85 3.87 -6.20
C GLY A 9 -16.04 2.71 -6.77
N GLU A 10 -15.82 2.71 -8.07
CA GLU A 10 -15.09 1.66 -8.76
C GLU A 10 -13.58 1.81 -8.54
N VAL A 11 -12.96 0.78 -7.97
CA VAL A 11 -11.53 0.78 -7.68
C VAL A 11 -10.82 -0.04 -8.76
N ASP A 12 -10.07 0.65 -9.61
CA ASP A 12 -9.36 0.04 -10.73
C ASP A 12 -7.92 0.58 -10.77
N PHE A 13 -6.96 -0.31 -10.50
CA PHE A 13 -5.55 0.05 -10.52
C PHE A 13 -4.93 -0.29 -11.87
N PRO A 14 -4.12 0.63 -12.44
CA PRO A 14 -3.33 0.31 -13.64
C PRO A 14 -2.34 -0.83 -13.36
N GLU A 15 -1.83 -1.44 -14.40
CA GLU A 15 -0.81 -2.48 -14.24
C GLU A 15 0.52 -1.90 -13.75
N VAL A 16 1.19 -2.64 -12.87
CA VAL A 16 2.52 -2.30 -12.39
C VAL A 16 3.53 -2.58 -13.52
N ASP A 17 4.56 -1.75 -13.63
CA ASP A 17 5.58 -1.83 -14.68
C ASP A 17 6.59 -2.96 -14.43
N LEU A 18 6.08 -4.19 -14.38
CA LEU A 18 6.85 -5.43 -14.25
C LEU A 18 6.24 -6.49 -15.15
N ASP A 19 7.08 -7.33 -15.75
CA ASP A 19 6.61 -8.44 -16.59
C ASP A 19 5.83 -9.48 -15.80
N LYS A 20 6.26 -9.73 -14.56
CA LYS A 20 5.62 -10.69 -13.66
C LYS A 20 5.45 -10.10 -12.29
N PHE A 21 4.23 -10.06 -11.80
CA PHE A 21 3.92 -9.64 -10.45
C PHE A 21 2.64 -10.31 -9.97
N GLY A 22 2.49 -10.45 -8.66
CA GLY A 22 1.26 -10.91 -8.04
C GLY A 22 0.54 -9.72 -7.43
N TRP A 23 -0.70 -9.53 -7.81
CA TRP A 23 -1.55 -8.48 -7.26
C TRP A 23 -2.67 -9.13 -6.46
N GLN A 24 -2.77 -8.81 -5.18
CA GLN A 24 -3.87 -9.25 -4.33
C GLN A 24 -4.59 -8.02 -3.78
N GLN A 25 -5.90 -8.02 -3.90
CA GLN A 25 -6.73 -6.90 -3.49
C GLN A 25 -7.89 -7.41 -2.64
N PHE A 26 -8.04 -6.86 -1.45
CA PHE A 26 -9.07 -7.24 -0.50
C PHE A 26 -9.96 -6.04 -0.21
N VAL A 27 -11.26 -6.27 -0.06
CA VAL A 27 -12.20 -5.19 0.30
C VAL A 27 -11.94 -4.72 1.72
N SER A 28 -11.74 -5.66 2.65
CA SER A 28 -11.35 -5.37 4.02
C SER A 28 -10.66 -6.59 4.63
N LEU A 29 -9.78 -6.35 5.60
CA LEU A 29 -9.12 -7.40 6.35
C LEU A 29 -9.13 -7.01 7.84
N ASP A 30 -9.36 -7.97 8.74
CA ASP A 30 -9.17 -7.73 10.18
C ASP A 30 -7.68 -7.87 10.54
N ASP A 31 -7.31 -7.58 11.79
CA ASP A 31 -5.92 -7.57 12.21
C ASP A 31 -5.22 -8.91 11.99
N THR A 32 -5.91 -10.02 12.25
CA THR A 32 -5.35 -11.37 12.07
C THR A 32 -5.15 -11.66 10.58
N GLU A 33 -6.13 -11.30 9.75
CA GLU A 33 -6.05 -11.50 8.30
C GLU A 33 -4.92 -10.66 7.68
N VAL A 34 -4.70 -9.44 8.17
CA VAL A 34 -3.59 -8.59 7.69
C VAL A 34 -2.26 -9.31 7.92
N GLU A 35 -2.04 -9.87 9.09
CA GLU A 35 -0.83 -10.61 9.39
C GLU A 35 -0.66 -11.82 8.46
N GLU A 36 -1.73 -12.59 8.26
CA GLU A 36 -1.70 -13.79 7.41
C GLU A 36 -1.46 -13.48 5.94
N ARG A 37 -1.94 -12.32 5.46
CA ARG A 37 -1.86 -11.97 4.05
C ARG A 37 -0.60 -11.18 3.68
N CYS A 38 0.05 -10.56 4.66
CA CYS A 38 1.17 -9.67 4.39
C CYS A 38 2.55 -10.29 4.61
N TRP A 39 2.67 -11.45 5.24
CA TRP A 39 3.97 -11.99 5.62
C TRP A 39 4.93 -12.25 4.44
N ARG A 40 4.40 -12.42 3.23
CA ARG A 40 5.19 -12.60 2.00
C ARG A 40 5.13 -11.39 1.06
N ALA A 41 4.51 -10.31 1.50
CA ALA A 41 4.35 -9.14 0.63
C ALA A 41 5.68 -8.39 0.47
N ASP A 42 5.98 -8.00 -0.76
CA ASP A 42 7.07 -7.06 -1.05
C ASP A 42 6.61 -5.62 -0.88
N ILE A 43 5.34 -5.36 -1.21
CA ILE A 43 4.71 -4.05 -1.17
C ILE A 43 3.33 -4.19 -0.52
N ILE A 44 3.04 -3.33 0.44
CA ILE A 44 1.72 -3.23 1.08
C ILE A 44 1.09 -1.91 0.67
N ILE A 45 -0.17 -1.96 0.23
CA ILE A 45 -0.98 -0.77 -0.07
C ILE A 45 -2.14 -0.73 0.93
N SER A 46 -2.30 0.37 1.63
CA SER A 46 -3.35 0.53 2.63
C SER A 46 -3.91 1.94 2.63
N THR A 47 -5.23 2.07 2.64
CA THR A 47 -5.92 3.37 2.77
C THR A 47 -6.01 3.77 4.24
N ASN A 48 -6.56 2.90 5.09
CA ASN A 48 -6.76 3.18 6.52
C ASN A 48 -6.45 2.00 7.43
N THR A 49 -6.30 0.80 6.89
CA THR A 49 -6.04 -0.39 7.70
C THR A 49 -4.69 -0.28 8.39
N PRO A 50 -4.61 -0.47 9.71
CA PRO A 50 -3.35 -0.35 10.43
C PRO A 50 -2.28 -1.31 9.92
N VAL A 51 -1.09 -0.77 9.63
CA VAL A 51 0.10 -1.55 9.31
C VAL A 51 1.00 -1.43 10.54
N THR A 52 0.84 -2.39 11.46
CA THR A 52 1.48 -2.35 12.78
C THR A 52 2.93 -2.82 12.72
N ALA A 53 3.65 -2.59 13.82
CA ALA A 53 5.02 -3.09 13.96
C ALA A 53 5.07 -4.61 13.80
N LYS A 54 4.06 -5.33 14.31
CA LYS A 54 3.99 -6.79 14.18
C LYS A 54 3.90 -7.21 12.71
N VAL A 55 3.01 -6.58 11.94
CA VAL A 55 2.88 -6.85 10.49
C VAL A 55 4.20 -6.58 9.78
N ILE A 56 4.81 -5.42 10.06
CA ILE A 56 6.06 -5.02 9.42
C ILE A 56 7.19 -6.00 9.75
N ASN A 57 7.31 -6.41 10.99
CA ASN A 57 8.38 -7.32 11.42
C ASN A 57 8.20 -8.74 10.90
N GLU A 58 6.97 -9.21 10.73
CA GLU A 58 6.68 -10.53 10.18
C GLU A 58 6.77 -10.57 8.65
N ALA A 59 6.57 -9.45 7.98
CA ALA A 59 6.65 -9.35 6.53
C ALA A 59 8.12 -9.26 6.08
N TYR A 60 8.79 -10.39 6.07
CA TYR A 60 10.25 -10.43 5.90
C TYR A 60 10.76 -9.94 4.53
N LYS A 61 9.92 -9.91 3.51
CA LYS A 61 10.27 -9.40 2.18
C LYS A 61 9.84 -7.96 1.94
N LEU A 62 9.14 -7.36 2.91
CA LEU A 62 8.54 -6.04 2.74
C LEU A 62 9.61 -4.97 2.53
N ARG A 63 9.43 -4.14 1.49
CA ARG A 63 10.35 -3.08 1.11
C ARG A 63 9.67 -1.73 0.93
N LEU A 64 8.35 -1.72 0.70
CA LEU A 64 7.61 -0.50 0.42
C LEU A 64 6.20 -0.60 1.00
N ILE A 65 5.75 0.49 1.63
CA ILE A 65 4.35 0.65 2.06
C ILE A 65 3.82 1.90 1.38
N VAL A 66 2.68 1.77 0.69
CA VAL A 66 2.03 2.90 0.02
C VAL A 66 0.69 3.16 0.69
N ALA A 67 0.53 4.37 1.22
CA ALA A 67 -0.76 4.84 1.71
C ALA A 67 -1.58 5.33 0.52
N ALA A 68 -2.77 4.77 0.33
CA ALA A 68 -3.66 5.13 -0.77
C ALA A 68 -4.52 6.34 -0.39
N GLY A 69 -3.87 7.48 -0.16
CA GLY A 69 -4.48 8.72 0.28
C GLY A 69 -3.42 9.61 0.92
N GLU A 70 -3.84 10.72 1.50
CA GLU A 70 -2.89 11.66 2.09
C GLU A 70 -2.38 11.27 3.47
N THR A 71 -3.13 10.47 4.23
CA THR A 71 -2.74 10.12 5.61
C THR A 71 -1.82 8.91 5.66
N THR A 72 -0.85 8.93 6.57
CA THR A 72 0.02 7.81 6.87
C THR A 72 -0.04 7.44 8.36
N GLU A 73 -1.00 7.99 9.10
CA GLU A 73 -1.11 7.79 10.55
C GLU A 73 -1.34 6.33 10.95
N HIS A 74 -1.92 5.54 10.06
CA HIS A 74 -2.20 4.12 10.27
C HIS A 74 -0.97 3.22 10.08
N ILE A 75 0.16 3.78 9.70
CA ILE A 75 1.40 3.03 9.45
C ILE A 75 2.39 3.29 10.59
N ASP A 76 2.99 2.22 11.13
CA ASP A 76 4.04 2.35 12.14
C ASP A 76 5.35 2.77 11.47
N HIS A 77 5.59 4.08 11.44
CA HIS A 77 6.77 4.65 10.79
C HIS A 77 8.08 4.25 11.47
N ALA A 78 8.09 4.09 12.79
CA ALA A 78 9.28 3.71 13.51
C ALA A 78 9.72 2.28 13.12
N ALA A 79 8.78 1.34 13.04
CA ALA A 79 9.07 -0.01 12.63
C ALA A 79 9.53 -0.08 11.18
N ALA A 80 8.91 0.69 10.28
CA ALA A 80 9.31 0.75 8.88
C ALA A 80 10.74 1.30 8.74
N LYS A 81 11.03 2.39 9.43
CA LYS A 81 12.37 3.00 9.40
C LYS A 81 13.45 2.07 9.93
N ALA A 82 13.15 1.33 11.00
CA ALA A 82 14.10 0.38 11.58
C ALA A 82 14.53 -0.72 10.62
N ARG A 83 13.70 -1.02 9.62
CA ARG A 83 13.98 -2.03 8.59
C ARG A 83 14.30 -1.44 7.22
N ASN A 84 14.48 -0.14 7.11
CA ASN A 84 14.73 0.57 5.86
C ASN A 84 13.61 0.37 4.83
N ILE A 85 12.37 0.29 5.31
CA ILE A 85 11.19 0.19 4.44
C ILE A 85 10.72 1.61 4.12
N GLU A 86 10.56 1.91 2.83
CA GLU A 86 10.03 3.20 2.42
C GLU A 86 8.52 3.28 2.63
N VAL A 87 8.04 4.47 3.01
CA VAL A 87 6.62 4.75 3.15
C VAL A 87 6.29 5.91 2.22
N MET A 88 5.34 5.69 1.32
CA MET A 88 4.86 6.69 0.37
C MET A 88 3.39 6.94 0.56
N ASN A 89 2.90 8.10 0.14
CA ASN A 89 1.47 8.44 0.20
C ASN A 89 1.05 9.20 -1.06
N VAL A 90 -0.23 9.54 -1.13
CA VAL A 90 -0.79 10.33 -2.23
C VAL A 90 -1.26 11.67 -1.66
N PRO A 91 -0.43 12.70 -1.64
CA PRO A 91 -0.77 13.97 -1.01
C PRO A 91 -1.97 14.66 -1.67
N GLY A 92 -2.83 15.25 -0.85
CA GLY A 92 -3.97 16.02 -1.34
C GLY A 92 -5.18 15.21 -1.79
N LEU A 93 -5.13 13.88 -1.73
CA LEU A 93 -6.24 13.01 -2.12
C LEU A 93 -6.77 12.23 -0.92
N ILE A 94 -8.07 12.08 -0.84
CA ILE A 94 -8.78 11.46 0.29
C ILE A 94 -9.57 10.25 -0.21
N GLY A 95 -9.36 9.08 0.41
CA GLY A 95 -9.94 7.81 -0.05
C GLY A 95 -11.46 7.77 -0.04
N ASN A 96 -12.12 8.51 0.86
CA ASN A 96 -13.58 8.52 0.94
C ASN A 96 -14.25 9.56 0.03
N GLU A 97 -13.48 10.24 -0.82
CA GLU A 97 -14.01 11.19 -1.79
C GLU A 97 -14.11 10.51 -3.16
N PRO A 98 -15.33 10.29 -3.70
CA PRO A 98 -15.48 9.55 -4.95
C PRO A 98 -14.69 10.11 -6.12
N GLN A 99 -14.58 11.43 -6.19
CA GLN A 99 -13.84 12.07 -7.29
C GLN A 99 -12.33 11.86 -7.20
N HIS A 100 -11.81 11.40 -6.07
CA HIS A 100 -10.38 11.16 -5.90
C HIS A 100 -9.96 9.72 -6.19
N THR A 101 -10.90 8.78 -6.24
CA THR A 101 -10.59 7.34 -6.31
C THR A 101 -9.73 6.99 -7.53
N GLU A 102 -10.11 7.45 -8.70
CA GLU A 102 -9.34 7.18 -9.93
C GLU A 102 -7.92 7.73 -9.84
N ALA A 103 -7.80 8.96 -9.36
CA ALA A 103 -6.49 9.60 -9.21
C ALA A 103 -5.63 8.87 -8.17
N ILE A 104 -6.22 8.41 -7.05
CA ILE A 104 -5.51 7.64 -6.03
C ILE A 104 -4.97 6.35 -6.63
N CYS A 105 -5.81 5.57 -7.32
CA CYS A 105 -5.39 4.31 -7.92
C CYS A 105 -4.23 4.52 -8.90
N LYS A 106 -4.34 5.53 -9.73
CA LYS A 106 -3.32 5.87 -10.72
C LYS A 106 -2.01 6.28 -10.06
N GLN A 107 -2.08 7.16 -9.05
CA GLN A 107 -0.90 7.66 -8.36
C GLN A 107 -0.20 6.58 -7.52
N VAL A 108 -0.95 5.68 -6.91
CA VAL A 108 -0.37 4.55 -6.18
C VAL A 108 0.53 3.74 -7.11
N VAL A 109 0.03 3.37 -8.28
CA VAL A 109 0.81 2.61 -9.26
C VAL A 109 1.99 3.41 -9.80
N GLU A 110 1.81 4.71 -10.07
CA GLU A 110 2.91 5.58 -10.51
C GLU A 110 4.04 5.63 -9.48
N GLN A 111 3.70 5.72 -8.19
CA GLN A 111 4.71 5.71 -7.13
C GLN A 111 5.41 4.37 -7.03
N ILE A 112 4.69 3.26 -7.18
CA ILE A 112 5.29 1.92 -7.20
C ILE A 112 6.25 1.80 -8.38
N ASN A 113 5.84 2.23 -9.57
CA ASN A 113 6.68 2.19 -10.77
C ASN A 113 7.94 3.04 -10.62
N HIS A 114 7.79 4.22 -10.03
CA HIS A 114 8.94 5.10 -9.74
C HIS A 114 9.91 4.43 -8.76
N TRP A 115 9.40 3.85 -7.70
CA TRP A 115 10.22 3.12 -6.71
C TRP A 115 10.97 1.95 -7.37
N LEU A 116 10.28 1.18 -8.23
CA LEU A 116 10.89 0.06 -8.94
C LEU A 116 12.06 0.50 -9.83
N LYS A 117 11.93 1.62 -10.52
CA LYS A 117 13.02 2.16 -11.34
C LYS A 117 14.24 2.49 -10.50
N ASN A 118 14.05 3.04 -9.30
CA ASN A 118 15.14 3.38 -8.40
C ASN A 118 15.83 2.15 -7.83
N GLN A 119 15.17 1.00 -7.78
CA GLN A 119 15.75 -0.25 -7.28
C GLN A 119 16.61 -0.97 -8.34
N LYS A 120 16.50 -0.61 -9.60
CA LYS A 120 17.22 -1.25 -10.70
C LYS A 120 18.63 -0.69 -10.92
N THR A 121 19.04 0.30 -10.17
CA THR A 121 20.36 0.93 -10.32
C THR A 121 21.43 0.22 -9.51
#